data_37e09b4a7c64553384b313b44cb7b7f0
#
_entry.id   37e09b4a7c64553384b313b44cb7b7f0
#
_cell.length_a   1.000
_cell.length_b   1.000
_cell.length_c   1.000
_cell.angle_alpha   90.00
_cell.angle_beta   90.00
_cell.angle_gamma   90.00
#
_symmetry.space_group_name_H-M   'P 1'
#
loop_
_entity.id
_entity.type
_entity.pdbx_description
1 polymer ?
#
loop_
_entity_poly.entity_id
_entity_poly.type
_entity_poly.pdbx_seq_one_letter_code
_entity_poly.pdbx_strand_id
1 'polypeptide(L)'
;SNSRYDIVLFGGINYDTESTELLLKSKKFSNLDFVSQSMSEEDSRGGSSWGYLPGTLQEVTNIEHIAIKKKLKVSMFTGNDAMEEQFKFLNGANSPQIIHISTHGFFFEDIEQGDNYDASKNPLNRAGLLFAGANNSWQGGKQVEGLEDGILTAYEATNLSLQNTELIVLSACETGLGEIRGSEGVFGLQRAFKNAGVEYIIMSLWKVPDAETAEFMEQFYKKLFSGKTIPEAFLFAQNTMKKKYPDEPYKWAAFVLVR
;
A
#
# COMPACT_ATOMS: atom_id res chain seq x y z
N SER A 1 10.20 20.54 19.01
CA SER A 1 11.14 19.48 18.63
C SER A 1 10.83 19.08 17.21
N ASN A 2 11.70 19.44 16.26
CA ASN A 2 11.58 18.94 14.90
C ASN A 2 11.84 17.42 14.95
N SER A 3 10.76 16.60 14.92
CA SER A 3 10.92 15.18 14.64
C SER A 3 11.46 15.07 13.22
N ARG A 4 12.49 14.25 13.02
CA ARG A 4 13.11 14.04 11.70
C ARG A 4 12.14 13.44 10.68
N TYR A 5 11.14 12.71 11.16
CA TYR A 5 10.16 12.03 10.31
C TYR A 5 8.73 12.31 10.77
N ASP A 6 7.87 12.51 9.78
CA ASP A 6 6.41 12.42 9.88
C ASP A 6 6.01 11.11 9.19
N ILE A 7 5.35 10.22 9.93
CA ILE A 7 5.11 8.83 9.50
C ILE A 7 3.62 8.56 9.46
N VAL A 8 3.15 8.00 8.35
CA VAL A 8 1.77 7.53 8.20
C VAL A 8 1.76 6.03 7.94
N LEU A 9 0.95 5.31 8.72
CA LEU A 9 0.82 3.86 8.70
C LEU A 9 -0.61 3.46 8.32
N PHE A 10 -0.73 2.48 7.43
CA PHE A 10 -2.00 1.81 7.09
C PHE A 10 -1.84 0.31 7.30
N GLY A 11 -2.78 -0.34 8.02
CA GLY A 11 -2.80 -1.78 8.22
C GLY A 11 -4.01 -2.26 9.01
N GLY A 12 -4.23 -3.56 9.09
CA GLY A 12 -5.41 -4.11 9.74
C GLY A 12 -6.72 -3.63 9.12
N ILE A 13 -6.77 -3.53 7.80
CA ILE A 13 -7.84 -2.89 7.03
C ILE A 13 -9.08 -3.78 6.99
N ASN A 14 -10.25 -3.19 7.15
CA ASN A 14 -11.54 -3.87 6.99
C ASN A 14 -12.08 -3.67 5.57
N TYR A 15 -11.90 -4.67 4.72
CA TYR A 15 -12.33 -4.63 3.31
C TYR A 15 -13.85 -4.75 3.14
N ASP A 16 -14.57 -5.19 4.17
CA ASP A 16 -16.04 -5.38 4.19
C ASP A 16 -16.78 -4.21 4.85
N THR A 17 -16.11 -3.07 5.06
CA THR A 17 -16.75 -1.90 5.67
C THR A 17 -17.94 -1.43 4.84
N GLU A 18 -19.08 -1.24 5.48
CA GLU A 18 -20.30 -0.76 4.83
C GLU A 18 -20.13 0.65 4.25
N SER A 19 -20.59 0.85 3.02
CA SER A 19 -20.49 2.14 2.31
C SER A 19 -21.15 3.30 3.06
N THR A 20 -22.20 3.03 3.83
CA THR A 20 -22.88 4.06 4.67
C THR A 20 -21.97 4.59 5.78
N GLU A 21 -21.16 3.72 6.41
CA GLU A 21 -20.18 4.13 7.42
C GLU A 21 -19.06 4.95 6.78
N LEU A 22 -18.52 4.46 5.66
CA LEU A 22 -17.46 5.15 4.92
C LEU A 22 -17.90 6.51 4.43
N LEU A 23 -19.13 6.63 3.91
CA LEU A 23 -19.68 7.90 3.46
C LEU A 23 -19.79 8.96 4.58
N LEU A 24 -20.11 8.52 5.81
CA LEU A 24 -20.09 9.43 6.96
C LEU A 24 -18.68 9.95 7.27
N LYS A 25 -17.67 9.07 7.14
CA LYS A 25 -16.26 9.41 7.37
C LYS A 25 -15.65 10.22 6.22
N SER A 26 -16.08 9.99 4.97
CA SER A 26 -15.56 10.70 3.78
C SER A 26 -15.93 12.17 3.73
N LYS A 27 -16.99 12.61 4.44
CA LYS A 27 -17.43 14.00 4.49
C LYS A 27 -16.35 15.00 4.87
N LYS A 28 -15.35 14.60 5.64
CA LYS A 28 -14.19 15.44 5.97
C LYS A 28 -13.30 15.76 4.78
N PHE A 29 -13.44 15.01 3.68
CA PHE A 29 -12.68 15.17 2.44
C PHE A 29 -13.50 15.81 1.31
N SER A 30 -14.78 16.17 1.53
CA SER A 30 -15.73 16.66 0.51
C SER A 30 -15.29 17.90 -0.26
N ASN A 31 -14.29 18.64 0.24
CA ASN A 31 -13.74 19.83 -0.43
C ASN A 31 -12.46 19.52 -1.24
N LEU A 32 -12.10 18.26 -1.40
CA LEU A 32 -10.92 17.83 -2.12
C LEU A 32 -11.32 17.21 -3.45
N ASP A 33 -10.69 17.67 -4.52
CA ASP A 33 -10.84 17.06 -5.84
C ASP A 33 -9.80 15.91 -5.95
N PHE A 34 -10.27 14.68 -5.84
CA PHE A 34 -9.46 13.51 -6.10
C PHE A 34 -9.55 13.09 -7.57
N VAL A 35 -8.45 12.61 -8.13
CA VAL A 35 -8.51 11.85 -9.37
C VAL A 35 -9.07 10.47 -8.99
N SER A 36 -10.32 10.24 -9.36
CA SER A 36 -11.03 8.99 -9.11
C SER A 36 -11.28 8.30 -10.42
N GLN A 37 -11.03 7.02 -10.46
CA GLN A 37 -11.40 6.19 -11.59
C GLN A 37 -12.34 5.11 -11.10
N SER A 38 -13.64 5.38 -11.20
CA SER A 38 -14.62 4.34 -10.95
C SER A 38 -14.50 3.24 -11.99
N MET A 39 -14.53 2.02 -11.52
CA MET A 39 -14.63 0.85 -12.39
C MET A 39 -16.02 0.77 -12.98
N SER A 40 -16.11 0.48 -14.29
CA SER A 40 -17.41 0.24 -14.93
C SER A 40 -18.02 -1.08 -14.40
N GLU A 41 -19.35 -1.21 -14.45
CA GLU A 41 -20.04 -2.46 -14.07
C GLU A 41 -19.54 -3.67 -14.88
N GLU A 42 -19.00 -3.45 -16.09
CA GLU A 42 -18.38 -4.47 -16.94
C GLU A 42 -16.98 -4.90 -16.46
N ASP A 43 -16.32 -4.05 -15.68
CA ASP A 43 -15.01 -4.33 -15.07
C ASP A 43 -15.13 -5.02 -13.71
N SER A 44 -16.35 -5.47 -13.31
CA SER A 44 -16.52 -6.22 -12.07
C SER A 44 -15.54 -7.38 -12.08
N ARG A 45 -14.56 -7.31 -11.18
CA ARG A 45 -13.41 -8.23 -11.19
C ARG A 45 -13.80 -9.63 -10.74
N GLY A 46 -15.11 -9.87 -10.47
CA GLY A 46 -15.76 -11.18 -10.41
C GLY A 46 -15.14 -12.22 -9.48
N GLY A 47 -14.29 -11.76 -8.57
CA GLY A 47 -13.51 -12.62 -7.68
C GLY A 47 -14.19 -12.85 -6.33
N SER A 48 -13.64 -13.81 -5.58
CA SER A 48 -13.93 -13.95 -4.15
C SER A 48 -13.53 -12.68 -3.39
N SER A 49 -14.21 -12.41 -2.27
CA SER A 49 -13.87 -11.28 -1.37
C SER A 49 -12.45 -11.38 -0.82
N TRP A 50 -11.84 -10.23 -0.55
CA TRP A 50 -10.56 -10.13 0.12
C TRP A 50 -10.73 -10.34 1.62
N GLY A 51 -10.00 -11.30 2.18
CA GLY A 51 -10.05 -11.60 3.60
C GLY A 51 -9.24 -10.61 4.44
N TYR A 52 -9.62 -10.46 5.71
CA TYR A 52 -8.85 -9.68 6.67
C TYR A 52 -7.44 -10.26 6.88
N LEU A 53 -6.44 -9.39 7.00
CA LEU A 53 -5.03 -9.74 7.22
C LEU A 53 -4.58 -9.39 8.66
N PRO A 54 -4.67 -10.30 9.62
CA PRO A 54 -4.36 -9.99 11.03
C PRO A 54 -2.90 -9.60 11.26
N GLY A 55 -1.97 -10.13 10.48
CA GLY A 55 -0.54 -9.81 10.56
C GLY A 55 -0.25 -8.34 10.26
N THR A 56 -1.03 -7.70 9.41
CA THR A 56 -0.83 -6.31 9.02
C THR A 56 -1.11 -5.32 10.16
N LEU A 57 -2.09 -5.62 11.03
CA LEU A 57 -2.36 -4.82 12.23
C LEU A 57 -1.19 -4.91 13.22
N GLN A 58 -0.67 -6.12 13.43
CA GLN A 58 0.46 -6.33 14.32
C GLN A 58 1.71 -5.60 13.82
N GLU A 59 1.95 -5.64 12.52
CA GLU A 59 3.07 -4.96 11.86
C GLU A 59 3.03 -3.45 12.11
N VAL A 60 1.93 -2.77 11.75
CA VAL A 60 1.83 -1.31 11.93
C VAL A 60 1.84 -0.89 13.40
N THR A 61 1.25 -1.69 14.30
CA THR A 61 1.30 -1.44 15.74
C THR A 61 2.73 -1.51 16.28
N ASN A 62 3.52 -2.48 15.82
CA ASN A 62 4.93 -2.59 16.22
C ASN A 62 5.75 -1.38 15.73
N ILE A 63 5.52 -0.93 14.48
CA ILE A 63 6.19 0.25 13.91
C ILE A 63 5.81 1.51 14.69
N GLU A 64 4.52 1.69 14.99
CA GLU A 64 4.02 2.82 15.81
C GLU A 64 4.72 2.86 17.17
N HIS A 65 4.79 1.74 17.89
CA HIS A 65 5.47 1.65 19.18
C HIS A 65 6.96 2.06 19.09
N ILE A 66 7.66 1.65 18.02
CA ILE A 66 9.06 2.03 17.79
C ILE A 66 9.16 3.54 17.55
N ALA A 67 8.28 4.11 16.73
CA ALA A 67 8.26 5.53 16.40
C ALA A 67 7.97 6.39 17.64
N ILE A 68 6.96 6.03 18.44
CA ILE A 68 6.59 6.72 19.68
C ILE A 68 7.75 6.72 20.68
N LYS A 69 8.44 5.59 20.88
CA LYS A 69 9.62 5.49 21.74
C LYS A 69 10.74 6.43 21.29
N LYS A 70 10.81 6.75 20.01
CA LYS A 70 11.76 7.69 19.43
C LYS A 70 11.24 9.13 19.36
N LYS A 71 10.02 9.40 19.89
CA LYS A 71 9.35 10.70 19.88
C LYS A 71 9.15 11.25 18.47
N LEU A 72 8.91 10.36 17.51
CA LEU A 72 8.56 10.71 16.14
C LEU A 72 7.08 10.99 16.04
N LYS A 73 6.68 11.83 15.08
CA LYS A 73 5.27 12.06 14.76
C LYS A 73 4.77 10.88 13.92
N VAL A 74 3.75 10.19 14.39
CA VAL A 74 3.14 9.06 13.70
C VAL A 74 1.63 9.18 13.69
N SER A 75 1.02 8.87 12.56
CA SER A 75 -0.43 8.71 12.39
C SER A 75 -0.69 7.31 11.87
N MET A 76 -1.64 6.58 12.47
CA MET A 76 -1.98 5.21 12.08
C MET A 76 -3.45 5.12 11.74
N PHE A 77 -3.77 4.53 10.59
CA PHE A 77 -5.13 4.28 10.10
C PHE A 77 -5.35 2.78 9.98
N THR A 78 -6.39 2.28 10.67
CA THR A 78 -6.71 0.84 10.74
C THR A 78 -8.21 0.61 10.60
N GLY A 79 -8.61 -0.63 10.33
CA GLY A 79 -10.01 -1.01 10.20
C GLY A 79 -10.75 -0.15 9.17
N ASN A 80 -11.83 0.49 9.63
CA ASN A 80 -12.69 1.34 8.81
C ASN A 80 -12.14 2.76 8.60
N ASP A 81 -11.04 3.13 9.27
CA ASP A 81 -10.38 4.45 9.08
C ASP A 81 -9.27 4.40 8.03
N ALA A 82 -8.85 3.20 7.62
CA ALA A 82 -7.89 3.01 6.56
C ALA A 82 -8.56 3.13 5.18
N MET A 83 -9.11 4.31 4.88
CA MET A 83 -9.85 4.64 3.67
C MET A 83 -8.93 5.09 2.56
N GLU A 84 -9.36 4.91 1.33
CA GLU A 84 -8.65 5.41 0.14
C GLU A 84 -8.54 6.94 0.14
N GLU A 85 -9.61 7.66 0.51
CA GLU A 85 -9.60 9.12 0.66
C GLU A 85 -8.57 9.58 1.69
N GLN A 86 -8.39 8.81 2.77
CA GLN A 86 -7.37 9.13 3.77
C GLN A 86 -5.96 9.01 3.17
N PHE A 87 -5.73 8.05 2.28
CA PHE A 87 -4.48 7.93 1.55
C PHE A 87 -4.32 9.07 0.52
N LYS A 88 -5.32 9.33 -0.31
CA LYS A 88 -5.32 10.41 -1.29
C LYS A 88 -5.15 11.81 -0.64
N PHE A 89 -5.60 11.98 0.61
CA PHE A 89 -5.36 13.20 1.38
C PHE A 89 -3.88 13.49 1.64
N LEU A 90 -3.00 12.48 1.61
CA LEU A 90 -1.56 12.67 1.77
C LEU A 90 -0.89 13.36 0.57
N ASN A 91 -1.68 13.98 -0.29
CA ASN A 91 -1.24 14.66 -1.50
C ASN A 91 -0.63 16.05 -1.22
N GLY A 92 0.36 16.45 -2.00
CA GLY A 92 0.97 17.79 -1.96
C GLY A 92 1.60 18.12 -0.60
N ALA A 93 1.15 19.22 0.00
CA ALA A 93 1.68 19.69 1.29
C ALA A 93 1.42 18.75 2.47
N ASN A 94 0.45 17.84 2.34
CA ASN A 94 0.11 16.84 3.36
C ASN A 94 0.98 15.57 3.25
N SER A 95 1.83 15.47 2.24
CA SER A 95 2.70 14.31 2.01
C SER A 95 3.71 14.17 3.16
N PRO A 96 3.68 13.05 3.91
CA PRO A 96 4.62 12.79 5.01
C PRO A 96 5.97 12.31 4.47
N GLN A 97 6.99 12.25 5.32
CA GLN A 97 8.30 11.69 4.95
C GLN A 97 8.27 10.18 4.74
N ILE A 98 7.45 9.47 5.51
CA ILE A 98 7.34 8.02 5.40
C ILE A 98 5.87 7.61 5.33
N ILE A 99 5.55 6.78 4.33
CA ILE A 99 4.27 6.08 4.23
C ILE A 99 4.55 4.57 4.30
N HIS A 100 3.83 3.88 5.16
CA HIS A 100 3.88 2.42 5.24
C HIS A 100 2.47 1.87 5.07
N ILE A 101 2.30 1.01 4.07
CA ILE A 101 1.00 0.41 3.73
C ILE A 101 1.13 -1.10 3.81
N SER A 102 0.40 -1.69 4.73
CA SER A 102 0.27 -3.14 4.90
C SER A 102 -1.16 -3.56 4.58
N THR A 103 -1.38 -4.00 3.33
CA THR A 103 -2.71 -4.31 2.78
C THR A 103 -2.62 -5.36 1.66
N HIS A 104 -3.74 -5.78 1.10
CA HIS A 104 -3.74 -6.52 -0.15
C HIS A 104 -3.35 -5.62 -1.34
N GLY A 105 -2.55 -6.17 -2.24
CA GLY A 105 -2.35 -5.62 -3.58
C GLY A 105 -2.90 -6.57 -4.62
N PHE A 106 -3.23 -6.08 -5.79
CA PHE A 106 -3.66 -6.91 -6.92
C PHE A 106 -2.89 -6.55 -8.18
N PHE A 107 -2.83 -7.52 -9.07
CA PHE A 107 -2.32 -7.36 -10.42
C PHE A 107 -3.07 -8.27 -11.40
N PHE A 108 -3.47 -7.71 -12.55
CA PHE A 108 -4.05 -8.44 -13.65
C PHE A 108 -3.09 -8.50 -14.84
N GLU A 109 -2.90 -9.70 -15.40
CA GLU A 109 -2.09 -9.90 -16.61
C GLU A 109 -2.71 -9.23 -17.83
N ASP A 110 -1.89 -9.03 -18.88
CA ASP A 110 -2.37 -8.55 -20.18
C ASP A 110 -3.42 -9.51 -20.76
N ILE A 111 -4.58 -8.95 -21.06
CA ILE A 111 -5.53 -9.63 -21.95
C ILE A 111 -4.99 -9.42 -23.36
N GLU A 112 -4.71 -10.51 -24.10
CA GLU A 112 -4.26 -10.44 -25.48
C GLU A 112 -5.17 -9.52 -26.30
N GLN A 113 -4.57 -8.60 -27.04
CA GLN A 113 -5.20 -7.45 -27.66
C GLN A 113 -6.18 -7.84 -28.77
N GLY A 114 -7.42 -7.39 -28.64
CA GLY A 114 -8.28 -7.07 -29.80
C GLY A 114 -8.12 -5.58 -30.16
N ASP A 115 -8.32 -5.25 -31.43
CA ASP A 115 -8.00 -3.99 -32.10
C ASP A 115 -8.71 -2.69 -31.62
N ASN A 116 -9.38 -2.69 -30.48
CA ASN A 116 -10.05 -1.50 -29.94
C ASN A 116 -9.34 -0.98 -28.67
N TYR A 117 -8.87 0.27 -28.73
CA TYR A 117 -8.36 0.99 -27.57
C TYR A 117 -9.51 1.27 -26.60
N ASP A 118 -9.46 0.63 -25.45
CA ASP A 118 -10.39 0.80 -24.36
C ASP A 118 -9.61 1.36 -23.15
N ALA A 119 -10.11 2.41 -22.52
CA ALA A 119 -9.45 3.03 -21.37
C ALA A 119 -9.33 2.07 -20.17
N SER A 120 -10.21 1.05 -20.06
CA SER A 120 -10.11 -0.06 -19.12
C SER A 120 -8.84 -0.91 -19.33
N LYS A 121 -8.23 -0.81 -20.52
CA LYS A 121 -6.99 -1.51 -20.92
C LYS A 121 -5.71 -0.78 -20.51
N ASN A 122 -5.80 0.34 -19.78
CA ASN A 122 -4.59 1.00 -19.29
C ASN A 122 -3.84 0.06 -18.32
N PRO A 123 -2.57 -0.29 -18.60
CA PRO A 123 -1.78 -1.15 -17.72
C PRO A 123 -1.73 -0.68 -16.28
N LEU A 124 -1.82 0.63 -16.03
CA LEU A 124 -1.85 1.21 -14.70
C LEU A 124 -3.14 0.94 -13.91
N ASN A 125 -4.23 0.52 -14.58
CA ASN A 125 -5.47 0.12 -13.90
C ASN A 125 -5.45 -1.35 -13.47
N ARG A 126 -4.43 -2.10 -13.88
CA ARG A 126 -4.30 -3.53 -13.58
C ARG A 126 -3.55 -3.83 -12.30
N ALA A 127 -3.00 -2.82 -11.66
CA ALA A 127 -2.31 -2.94 -10.38
C ALA A 127 -2.86 -1.92 -9.40
N GLY A 128 -2.97 -2.29 -8.13
CA GLY A 128 -3.45 -1.37 -7.11
C GLY A 128 -3.36 -1.95 -5.71
N LEU A 129 -3.79 -1.13 -4.76
CA LEU A 129 -3.84 -1.41 -3.33
C LEU A 129 -5.28 -1.33 -2.85
N LEU A 130 -5.64 -2.15 -1.87
CA LEU A 130 -6.99 -2.20 -1.33
C LEU A 130 -7.10 -1.48 0.01
N PHE A 131 -8.18 -0.74 0.19
CA PHE A 131 -8.51 0.03 1.38
C PHE A 131 -9.87 -0.41 1.96
N ALA A 132 -10.31 0.27 3.02
CA ALA A 132 -11.57 -0.06 3.69
C ALA A 132 -12.75 -0.03 2.71
N GLY A 133 -13.57 -1.08 2.75
CA GLY A 133 -14.77 -1.21 1.90
C GLY A 133 -14.52 -1.68 0.47
N ALA A 134 -13.28 -1.99 0.09
CA ALA A 134 -12.93 -2.40 -1.28
C ALA A 134 -13.74 -3.60 -1.80
N ASN A 135 -14.19 -4.51 -0.94
CA ASN A 135 -14.95 -5.68 -1.36
C ASN A 135 -16.27 -5.33 -2.04
N ASN A 136 -16.92 -4.22 -1.66
CA ASN A 136 -18.15 -3.79 -2.33
C ASN A 136 -17.90 -3.56 -3.83
N SER A 137 -16.93 -2.72 -4.17
CA SER A 137 -16.60 -2.39 -5.56
C SER A 137 -15.96 -3.57 -6.28
N TRP A 138 -15.13 -4.36 -5.58
CA TRP A 138 -14.50 -5.55 -6.14
C TRP A 138 -15.50 -6.60 -6.62
N GLN A 139 -16.62 -6.73 -5.92
CA GLN A 139 -17.71 -7.67 -6.25
C GLN A 139 -18.77 -7.08 -7.17
N GLY A 140 -18.55 -5.90 -7.74
CA GLY A 140 -19.47 -5.24 -8.66
C GLY A 140 -20.63 -4.51 -7.96
N GLY A 141 -20.44 -4.13 -6.69
CA GLY A 141 -21.39 -3.29 -5.98
C GLY A 141 -21.44 -1.88 -6.57
N LYS A 142 -22.59 -1.21 -6.41
CA LYS A 142 -22.76 0.15 -6.93
C LYS A 142 -21.86 1.13 -6.22
N GLN A 143 -21.17 1.96 -7.00
CA GLN A 143 -20.43 3.08 -6.47
C GLN A 143 -21.38 4.10 -5.79
N VAL A 144 -20.96 4.60 -4.65
CA VAL A 144 -21.69 5.61 -3.88
C VAL A 144 -21.13 6.98 -4.20
N GLU A 145 -21.99 7.90 -4.62
CA GLU A 145 -21.57 9.27 -4.92
C GLU A 145 -20.89 9.93 -3.71
N GLY A 146 -19.73 10.53 -3.93
CA GLY A 146 -18.93 11.18 -2.88
C GLY A 146 -18.10 10.23 -2.02
N LEU A 147 -17.94 8.98 -2.44
CA LEU A 147 -17.09 7.98 -1.82
C LEU A 147 -16.16 7.35 -2.86
N GLU A 148 -14.89 7.20 -2.54
CA GLU A 148 -13.95 6.39 -3.33
C GLU A 148 -14.32 4.92 -3.24
N ASP A 149 -13.84 4.13 -4.20
CA ASP A 149 -14.24 2.71 -4.31
C ASP A 149 -13.41 1.75 -3.40
N GLY A 150 -12.43 2.30 -2.68
CA GLY A 150 -11.53 1.55 -1.82
C GLY A 150 -10.40 0.84 -2.58
N ILE A 151 -10.23 1.13 -3.88
CA ILE A 151 -9.28 0.47 -4.77
C ILE A 151 -8.34 1.51 -5.39
N LEU A 152 -7.24 1.82 -4.74
CA LEU A 152 -6.24 2.73 -5.28
C LEU A 152 -5.48 2.06 -6.42
N THR A 153 -5.79 2.41 -7.66
CA THR A 153 -5.06 1.92 -8.83
C THR A 153 -3.68 2.58 -8.98
N ALA A 154 -2.76 1.95 -9.71
CA ALA A 154 -1.49 2.58 -10.06
C ALA A 154 -1.70 3.85 -10.89
N TYR A 155 -2.78 3.94 -11.68
CA TYR A 155 -3.14 5.16 -12.41
C TYR A 155 -3.42 6.32 -11.46
N GLU A 156 -4.25 6.11 -10.44
CA GLU A 156 -4.58 7.13 -9.43
C GLU A 156 -3.36 7.51 -8.60
N ALA A 157 -2.56 6.51 -8.19
CA ALA A 157 -1.31 6.75 -7.47
C ALA A 157 -0.32 7.63 -8.26
N THR A 158 -0.27 7.48 -9.61
CA THR A 158 0.58 8.32 -10.48
C THR A 158 0.18 9.79 -10.45
N ASN A 159 -1.08 10.10 -10.19
CA ASN A 159 -1.60 11.47 -10.14
C ASN A 159 -1.41 12.17 -8.78
N LEU A 160 -0.86 11.49 -7.79
CA LEU A 160 -0.54 12.09 -6.50
C LEU A 160 0.78 12.88 -6.57
N SER A 161 0.90 13.89 -5.72
CA SER A 161 2.15 14.63 -5.49
C SER A 161 2.70 14.22 -4.12
N LEU A 162 3.66 13.29 -4.11
CA LEU A 162 4.29 12.76 -2.91
C LEU A 162 5.76 13.19 -2.78
N GLN A 163 6.09 14.39 -3.24
CA GLN A 163 7.46 14.90 -3.31
C GLN A 163 8.13 15.07 -1.94
N ASN A 164 7.35 15.16 -0.85
CA ASN A 164 7.91 15.18 0.51
C ASN A 164 8.14 13.77 1.06
N THR A 165 7.66 12.73 0.37
CA THR A 165 7.78 11.35 0.81
C THR A 165 9.14 10.80 0.40
N GLU A 166 10.03 10.64 1.39
CA GLU A 166 11.34 10.03 1.20
C GLU A 166 11.20 8.51 1.01
N LEU A 167 10.26 7.88 1.72
CA LEU A 167 10.07 6.43 1.69
C LEU A 167 8.60 6.04 1.65
N ILE A 168 8.25 5.15 0.71
CA ILE A 168 7.03 4.35 0.79
C ILE A 168 7.38 2.87 0.96
N VAL A 169 6.69 2.19 1.89
CA VAL A 169 6.80 0.75 2.12
C VAL A 169 5.48 0.10 1.74
N LEU A 170 5.54 -0.82 0.77
CA LEU A 170 4.44 -1.65 0.34
C LEU A 170 4.66 -3.06 0.90
N SER A 171 4.17 -3.28 2.12
CA SER A 171 4.38 -4.52 2.87
C SER A 171 3.45 -5.65 2.44
N ALA A 172 2.52 -5.38 1.56
CA ALA A 172 1.56 -6.34 1.09
C ALA A 172 1.82 -6.71 -0.37
N CYS A 173 2.27 -7.91 -0.60
CA CYS A 173 2.28 -8.56 -1.90
C CYS A 173 1.51 -9.88 -1.79
N GLU A 174 0.18 -9.79 -1.70
CA GLU A 174 -0.65 -10.90 -2.13
C GLU A 174 -1.20 -10.58 -3.52
N THR A 175 -0.60 -11.13 -4.53
CA THR A 175 -1.29 -11.41 -5.78
C THR A 175 -2.26 -12.56 -5.48
N GLY A 176 -3.29 -12.28 -4.68
CA GLY A 176 -4.31 -13.25 -4.35
C GLY A 176 -5.24 -13.43 -5.54
N LEU A 177 -5.05 -14.48 -6.26
CA LEU A 177 -5.91 -15.15 -7.26
C LEU A 177 -5.12 -15.46 -8.55
N GLY A 178 -4.03 -16.20 -8.43
CA GLY A 178 -3.32 -16.73 -9.60
C GLY A 178 -1.84 -16.91 -9.33
N GLU A 179 -1.27 -17.93 -9.93
CA GLU A 179 0.18 -18.13 -9.93
C GLU A 179 0.88 -16.86 -10.42
N ILE A 180 1.91 -16.42 -9.69
CA ILE A 180 2.77 -15.30 -10.08
C ILE A 180 3.39 -15.62 -11.45
N ARG A 181 2.76 -15.15 -12.51
CA ARG A 181 3.31 -15.12 -13.87
C ARG A 181 3.51 -13.66 -14.29
N GLY A 182 4.41 -12.97 -13.61
CA GLY A 182 4.80 -11.64 -14.09
C GLY A 182 5.14 -10.65 -12.97
N SER A 183 6.34 -10.15 -13.00
CA SER A 183 6.83 -9.04 -12.17
C SER A 183 6.17 -7.69 -12.51
N GLU A 184 5.27 -7.63 -13.50
CA GLU A 184 4.76 -6.37 -14.07
C GLU A 184 3.88 -5.57 -13.11
N GLY A 185 3.11 -6.22 -12.23
CA GLY A 185 2.25 -5.53 -11.28
C GLY A 185 3.01 -4.77 -10.21
N VAL A 186 4.04 -5.41 -9.68
CA VAL A 186 4.97 -4.79 -8.74
C VAL A 186 5.65 -3.58 -9.39
N PHE A 187 6.03 -3.70 -10.67
CA PHE A 187 6.61 -2.59 -11.44
C PHE A 187 5.59 -1.49 -11.76
N GLY A 188 4.30 -1.82 -11.93
CA GLY A 188 3.23 -0.82 -12.13
C GLY A 188 3.10 0.13 -10.96
N LEU A 189 2.96 -0.40 -9.74
CA LEU A 189 2.91 0.40 -8.50
C LEU A 189 4.23 1.13 -8.23
N GLN A 190 5.37 0.48 -8.47
CA GLN A 190 6.68 1.11 -8.35
C GLN A 190 6.78 2.36 -9.24
N ARG A 191 6.44 2.25 -10.53
CA ARG A 191 6.45 3.38 -11.47
C ARG A 191 5.49 4.48 -11.04
N ALA A 192 4.28 4.10 -10.57
CA ALA A 192 3.29 5.04 -10.13
C ALA A 192 3.80 5.90 -8.98
N PHE A 193 4.36 5.30 -7.93
CA PHE A 193 4.89 6.04 -6.80
C PHE A 193 6.18 6.80 -7.13
N LYS A 194 7.01 6.29 -8.05
CA LYS A 194 8.14 7.07 -8.58
C LYS A 194 7.68 8.32 -9.33
N ASN A 195 6.66 8.21 -10.16
CA ASN A 195 6.07 9.35 -10.86
C ASN A 195 5.40 10.34 -9.89
N ALA A 196 4.81 9.85 -8.80
CA ALA A 196 4.28 10.69 -7.72
C ALA A 196 5.38 11.46 -6.95
N GLY A 197 6.67 11.12 -7.13
CA GLY A 197 7.81 11.83 -6.55
C GLY A 197 8.46 11.16 -5.34
N VAL A 198 8.09 9.93 -5.01
CA VAL A 198 8.69 9.17 -3.91
C VAL A 198 10.16 8.83 -4.21
N GLU A 199 11.07 9.08 -3.24
CA GLU A 199 12.50 8.82 -3.44
C GLU A 199 12.86 7.33 -3.31
N TYR A 200 12.40 6.66 -2.25
CA TYR A 200 12.67 5.24 -2.00
C TYR A 200 11.40 4.44 -1.88
N ILE A 201 11.40 3.24 -2.42
CA ILE A 201 10.29 2.29 -2.34
C ILE A 201 10.82 0.96 -1.80
N ILE A 202 10.23 0.46 -0.71
CA ILE A 202 10.43 -0.91 -0.25
C ILE A 202 9.18 -1.71 -0.61
N MET A 203 9.37 -2.87 -1.22
CA MET A 203 8.29 -3.79 -1.56
C MET A 203 8.77 -5.23 -1.48
N SER A 204 7.85 -6.19 -1.44
CA SER A 204 8.18 -7.60 -1.60
C SER A 204 7.81 -8.10 -3.00
N LEU A 205 8.66 -8.97 -3.57
CA LEU A 205 8.47 -9.57 -4.90
C LEU A 205 7.58 -10.82 -4.86
N TRP A 206 7.40 -11.41 -3.68
CA TRP A 206 6.52 -12.55 -3.41
C TRP A 206 6.02 -12.51 -1.99
N LYS A 207 5.03 -13.35 -1.69
CA LYS A 207 4.46 -13.47 -0.34
C LYS A 207 5.50 -13.99 0.65
N VAL A 208 5.77 -13.19 1.68
CA VAL A 208 6.57 -13.58 2.85
C VAL A 208 5.58 -13.87 4.00
N PRO A 209 5.82 -14.88 4.84
CA PRO A 209 4.96 -15.11 5.99
C PRO A 209 4.89 -13.90 6.92
N ASP A 210 3.72 -13.65 7.51
CA ASP A 210 3.43 -12.43 8.29
C ASP A 210 4.43 -12.20 9.44
N ALA A 211 4.85 -13.27 10.12
CA ALA A 211 5.79 -13.18 11.24
C ALA A 211 7.16 -12.66 10.78
N GLU A 212 7.67 -13.19 9.67
CA GLU A 212 8.96 -12.80 9.11
C GLU A 212 8.91 -11.41 8.48
N THR A 213 7.76 -11.04 7.87
CA THR A 213 7.52 -9.67 7.39
C THR A 213 7.57 -8.67 8.54
N ALA A 214 6.82 -8.93 9.62
CA ALA A 214 6.81 -8.07 10.80
C ALA A 214 8.20 -7.97 11.43
N GLU A 215 8.96 -9.07 11.50
CA GLU A 215 10.33 -9.09 12.02
C GLU A 215 11.27 -8.24 11.13
N PHE A 216 11.21 -8.40 9.81
CA PHE A 216 12.01 -7.61 8.87
C PHE A 216 11.74 -6.12 9.06
N MET A 217 10.47 -5.71 9.09
CA MET A 217 10.07 -4.32 9.25
C MET A 217 10.49 -3.77 10.62
N GLU A 218 10.38 -4.57 11.68
CA GLU A 218 10.85 -4.18 13.01
C GLU A 218 12.35 -3.88 13.02
N GLN A 219 13.19 -4.74 12.41
CA GLN A 219 14.63 -4.54 12.30
C GLN A 219 14.96 -3.29 11.46
N PHE A 220 14.25 -3.12 10.35
CA PHE A 220 14.41 -1.98 9.47
C PHE A 220 14.10 -0.66 10.19
N TYR A 221 12.91 -0.52 10.79
CA TYR A 221 12.51 0.72 11.44
C TYR A 221 13.32 1.04 12.71
N LYS A 222 13.68 0.04 13.51
CA LYS A 222 14.61 0.23 14.64
C LYS A 222 15.92 0.84 14.18
N LYS A 223 16.45 0.37 13.06
CA LYS A 223 17.72 0.85 12.52
C LYS A 223 17.60 2.24 11.90
N LEU A 224 16.54 2.46 11.10
CA LEU A 224 16.23 3.76 10.48
C LEU A 224 16.08 4.85 11.55
N PHE A 225 15.28 4.59 12.60
CA PHE A 225 15.02 5.55 13.67
C PHE A 225 16.19 5.68 14.68
N SER A 226 17.24 4.89 14.52
CA SER A 226 18.52 5.12 15.20
C SER A 226 19.43 6.12 14.47
N GLY A 227 19.01 6.67 13.34
CA GLY A 227 19.72 7.68 12.57
C GLY A 227 20.50 7.13 11.37
N LYS A 228 20.28 5.89 10.98
CA LYS A 228 20.83 5.34 9.75
C LYS A 228 20.05 5.81 8.52
N THR A 229 20.68 5.79 7.35
CA THR A 229 20.01 6.04 6.09
C THR A 229 19.08 4.87 5.72
N ILE A 230 18.13 5.11 4.83
CA ILE A 230 17.20 4.07 4.35
C ILE A 230 17.95 2.86 3.78
N PRO A 231 18.95 3.01 2.87
CA PRO A 231 19.72 1.88 2.38
C PRO A 231 20.49 1.12 3.46
N GLU A 232 21.11 1.82 4.44
CA GLU A 232 21.81 1.17 5.54
C GLU A 232 20.86 0.37 6.44
N ALA A 233 19.68 0.94 6.74
CA ALA A 233 18.67 0.28 7.57
C ALA A 233 18.09 -0.95 6.86
N PHE A 234 17.82 -0.84 5.56
CA PHE A 234 17.34 -1.94 4.74
C PHE A 234 18.35 -3.09 4.69
N LEU A 235 19.60 -2.79 4.36
CA LEU A 235 20.67 -3.79 4.30
C LEU A 235 20.92 -4.45 5.66
N PHE A 236 20.81 -3.68 6.74
CA PHE A 236 20.90 -4.22 8.10
C PHE A 236 19.79 -5.24 8.38
N ALA A 237 18.52 -4.89 8.07
CA ALA A 237 17.39 -5.79 8.26
C ALA A 237 17.56 -7.07 7.43
N GLN A 238 17.89 -6.93 6.15
CA GLN A 238 18.09 -8.07 5.25
C GLN A 238 19.21 -9.00 5.73
N ASN A 239 20.34 -8.45 6.15
CA ASN A 239 21.46 -9.24 6.67
C ASN A 239 21.13 -9.91 8.02
N THR A 240 20.31 -9.27 8.86
CA THR A 240 19.86 -9.85 10.13
C THR A 240 18.96 -11.06 9.86
N MET A 241 18.00 -10.92 8.96
CA MET A 241 17.11 -12.02 8.58
C MET A 241 17.87 -13.14 7.88
N LYS A 242 18.80 -12.82 6.98
CA LYS A 242 19.68 -13.81 6.32
C LYS A 242 20.47 -14.63 7.31
N LYS A 243 21.01 -14.03 8.37
CA LYS A 243 21.75 -14.75 9.41
C LYS A 243 20.86 -15.67 10.24
N LYS A 244 19.61 -15.25 10.47
CA LYS A 244 18.62 -16.03 11.23
C LYS A 244 18.03 -17.19 10.42
N TYR A 245 17.81 -16.97 9.11
CA TYR A 245 17.18 -17.89 8.19
C TYR A 245 18.08 -18.20 6.98
N PRO A 246 19.30 -18.76 7.18
CA PRO A 246 20.30 -18.89 6.11
C PRO A 246 19.83 -19.79 4.97
N ASP A 247 19.09 -20.85 5.29
CA ASP A 247 18.61 -21.86 4.33
C ASP A 247 17.18 -21.58 3.83
N GLU A 248 16.58 -20.44 4.25
CA GLU A 248 15.21 -20.08 3.92
C GLU A 248 15.13 -18.68 3.26
N PRO A 249 15.76 -18.49 2.07
CA PRO A 249 15.85 -17.17 1.43
C PRO A 249 14.47 -16.56 1.12
N TYR A 250 13.44 -17.38 0.93
CA TYR A 250 12.08 -16.90 0.69
C TYR A 250 11.52 -16.02 1.82
N LYS A 251 12.08 -16.07 3.03
CA LYS A 251 11.68 -15.28 4.20
C LYS A 251 12.27 -13.86 4.22
N TRP A 252 13.32 -13.59 3.45
CA TRP A 252 14.03 -12.31 3.51
C TRP A 252 14.49 -11.74 2.17
N ALA A 253 14.70 -12.58 1.16
CA ALA A 253 15.18 -12.12 -0.14
C ALA A 253 14.06 -11.52 -1.02
N ALA A 254 12.80 -11.64 -0.59
CA ALA A 254 11.66 -11.04 -1.28
C ALA A 254 11.70 -9.51 -1.26
N PHE A 255 12.21 -8.94 -0.17
CA PHE A 255 12.22 -7.48 -0.01
C PHE A 255 13.28 -6.84 -0.90
N VAL A 256 12.85 -5.82 -1.63
CA VAL A 256 13.72 -5.00 -2.49
C VAL A 256 13.58 -3.53 -2.12
N LEU A 257 14.69 -2.80 -2.23
CA LEU A 257 14.74 -1.35 -2.11
C LEU A 257 15.01 -0.76 -3.48
N VAL A 258 14.14 0.11 -3.94
CA VAL A 258 14.24 0.82 -5.22
C VAL A 258 14.39 2.31 -4.94
N ARG A 259 15.28 2.95 -5.70
CA ARG A 259 15.50 4.40 -5.69
C ARG A 259 15.14 5.04 -7.01
#